data_15c7d626de0c600064c871c2739eaab2
#
_entry.id   15c7d626de0c600064c871c2739eaab2
#
_cell.length_a   1.000
_cell.length_b   1.000
_cell.length_c   1.000
_cell.angle_alpha   90.00
_cell.angle_beta   90.00
_cell.angle_gamma   90.00
#
_symmetry.space_group_name_H-M   'P 1'
#
loop_
_entity.id
_entity.type
_entity.pdbx_description
1 polymer ?
#
loop_
_entity_poly.entity_id
_entity_poly.type
_entity_poly.pdbx_seq_one_letter_code
_entity_poly.pdbx_strand_id
1 'polypeptide(L)'
;GTPLGLLGRTSNTGEGISRERAHLHFEIGMQVNTKFSQWFDRWYKDGNNFHGDWNGMNLLGLDAAEILKRANAGPFDILEHLKSESVLCRLIIFREDFDWLKRFPQLVDDDDPESEEMIQAWEVDLNFNGIPVRMVPVRIEVRSGGSKYRIQQVDEKVLKKHPCSGLVFRKGQQWVFTGKGQRAMDLLLYR
;
A
#
# COMPACT_ATOMS: atom_id res chain seq x y z
N GLY A 1 -28.73 8.39 -14.94
CA GLY A 1 -28.31 8.89 -13.71
C GLY A 1 -29.35 8.96 -12.62
N THR A 2 -29.32 7.97 -11.70
CA THR A 2 -30.13 8.06 -10.47
C THR A 2 -29.50 9.07 -9.52
N PRO A 3 -30.24 10.06 -8.97
CA PRO A 3 -29.72 10.96 -7.95
C PRO A 3 -29.28 10.19 -6.71
N LEU A 4 -28.06 10.45 -6.20
CA LEU A 4 -27.52 9.83 -5.01
C LEU A 4 -27.75 10.66 -3.73
N GLY A 5 -27.97 11.97 -3.88
CA GLY A 5 -28.17 12.90 -2.77
C GLY A 5 -27.91 14.35 -3.16
N LEU A 6 -27.91 15.21 -2.16
CA LEU A 6 -27.52 16.62 -2.27
C LEU A 6 -26.10 16.83 -1.75
N LEU A 7 -25.30 17.56 -2.52
CA LEU A 7 -23.92 17.88 -2.12
C LEU A 7 -23.92 18.90 -0.98
N GLY A 8 -23.42 18.48 0.18
CA GLY A 8 -23.24 19.34 1.35
C GLY A 8 -21.97 20.19 1.28
N ARG A 9 -21.83 21.11 2.24
CA ARG A 9 -20.64 21.97 2.42
C ARG A 9 -20.05 21.87 3.82
N THR A 10 -20.22 20.74 4.47
CA THR A 10 -19.65 20.46 5.79
C THR A 10 -18.23 19.95 5.70
N SER A 11 -17.41 20.24 6.70
CA SER A 11 -16.09 19.65 6.88
C SER A 11 -16.00 18.97 8.25
N ASN A 12 -15.00 18.10 8.41
CA ASN A 12 -14.71 17.44 9.68
C ASN A 12 -14.20 18.40 10.77
N THR A 13 -13.87 19.65 10.42
CA THR A 13 -13.48 20.70 11.38
C THR A 13 -14.67 21.46 11.95
N GLY A 14 -15.90 21.16 11.52
CA GLY A 14 -17.11 21.88 11.92
C GLY A 14 -17.34 23.19 11.17
N GLU A 15 -16.38 23.67 10.42
CA GLU A 15 -16.51 24.85 9.56
C GLU A 15 -17.04 24.46 8.17
N GLY A 16 -17.91 25.30 7.62
CA GLY A 16 -18.38 25.12 6.25
C GLY A 16 -17.28 25.39 5.23
N ILE A 17 -17.24 24.62 4.15
CA ILE A 17 -16.36 24.90 3.00
C ILE A 17 -17.04 25.80 1.99
N SER A 18 -16.27 26.50 1.14
CA SER A 18 -16.85 27.30 0.06
C SER A 18 -17.57 26.39 -0.95
N ARG A 19 -18.56 26.95 -1.67
CA ARG A 19 -19.35 26.17 -2.63
C ARG A 19 -18.48 25.59 -3.75
N GLU A 20 -17.45 26.30 -4.17
CA GLU A 20 -16.51 25.90 -5.20
C GLU A 20 -15.62 24.72 -4.77
N ARG A 21 -15.44 24.54 -3.46
CA ARG A 21 -14.68 23.44 -2.88
C ARG A 21 -15.53 22.22 -2.55
N ALA A 22 -16.86 22.34 -2.60
CA ALA A 22 -17.74 21.21 -2.34
C ALA A 22 -17.72 20.26 -3.55
N HIS A 23 -17.30 19.02 -3.34
CA HIS A 23 -17.22 17.98 -4.36
C HIS A 23 -17.45 16.60 -3.75
N LEU A 24 -17.86 15.64 -4.57
CA LEU A 24 -17.98 14.25 -4.18
C LEU A 24 -16.62 13.57 -4.24
N HIS A 25 -16.26 12.86 -3.19
CA HIS A 25 -15.14 11.92 -3.20
C HIS A 25 -15.65 10.54 -3.59
N PHE A 26 -15.00 9.95 -4.58
CA PHE A 26 -15.15 8.56 -4.94
C PHE A 26 -13.77 7.93 -4.99
N GLU A 27 -13.51 6.98 -4.10
CA GLU A 27 -12.20 6.37 -3.94
C GLU A 27 -12.34 4.85 -3.98
N ILE A 28 -11.40 4.19 -4.61
CA ILE A 28 -11.18 2.74 -4.53
C ILE A 28 -9.82 2.57 -3.87
N GLY A 29 -9.77 1.80 -2.80
CA GLY A 29 -8.52 1.62 -2.05
C GLY A 29 -8.39 0.23 -1.46
N MET A 30 -7.14 -0.12 -1.17
CA MET A 30 -6.78 -1.36 -0.49
C MET A 30 -6.45 -1.06 0.97
N GLN A 31 -7.07 -1.79 1.88
CA GLN A 31 -6.75 -1.72 3.30
C GLN A 31 -5.36 -2.33 3.55
N VAL A 32 -4.46 -1.58 4.19
CA VAL A 32 -3.07 -2.01 4.40
C VAL A 32 -2.96 -3.12 5.45
N ASN A 33 -3.63 -2.94 6.60
CA ASN A 33 -3.50 -3.86 7.73
C ASN A 33 -4.80 -3.94 8.54
N THR A 34 -5.19 -5.12 8.94
CA THR A 34 -6.41 -5.38 9.74
C THR A 34 -6.26 -4.99 11.22
N LYS A 35 -5.05 -4.68 11.66
CA LYS A 35 -4.76 -4.20 13.03
C LYS A 35 -4.41 -2.71 13.08
N PHE A 36 -4.92 -1.93 12.12
CA PHE A 36 -4.61 -0.51 12.03
C PHE A 36 -4.95 0.26 13.29
N SER A 37 -6.11 0.00 13.91
CA SER A 37 -6.50 0.69 15.14
C SER A 37 -5.47 0.53 16.26
N GLN A 38 -4.93 -0.68 16.45
CA GLN A 38 -3.87 -0.96 17.43
C GLN A 38 -2.55 -0.27 17.06
N TRP A 39 -2.21 -0.25 15.77
CA TRP A 39 -1.06 0.48 15.27
C TRP A 39 -1.21 1.99 15.50
N PHE A 40 -2.38 2.53 15.21
CA PHE A 40 -2.70 3.96 15.39
C PHE A 40 -2.53 4.38 16.84
N ASP A 41 -3.12 3.68 17.80
CA ASP A 41 -3.03 3.95 19.22
C ASP A 41 -1.59 3.94 19.76
N ARG A 42 -0.74 3.09 19.16
CA ARG A 42 0.69 3.05 19.49
C ARG A 42 1.45 4.30 19.04
N TRP A 43 1.13 4.82 17.86
CA TRP A 43 1.85 5.93 17.24
C TRP A 43 1.27 7.30 17.53
N TYR A 44 -0.03 7.39 17.78
CA TYR A 44 -0.79 8.63 17.95
C TYR A 44 -1.54 8.64 19.28
N LYS A 45 -0.77 8.62 20.40
CA LYS A 45 -1.30 8.51 21.77
C LYS A 45 -2.35 9.57 22.11
N ASP A 46 -2.23 10.77 21.54
CA ASP A 46 -3.14 11.90 21.75
C ASP A 46 -4.13 12.08 20.58
N GLY A 47 -4.10 11.16 19.61
CA GLY A 47 -4.95 11.21 18.43
C GLY A 47 -6.23 10.40 18.59
N ASN A 48 -7.29 10.85 17.94
CA ASN A 48 -8.55 10.12 17.88
C ASN A 48 -8.69 9.41 16.52
N ASN A 49 -8.81 8.09 16.53
CA ASN A 49 -9.12 7.32 15.35
C ASN A 49 -10.65 7.18 15.20
N PHE A 50 -11.31 8.20 14.64
CA PHE A 50 -12.77 8.21 14.45
C PHE A 50 -13.28 7.22 13.42
N HIS A 51 -12.41 6.70 12.55
CA HIS A 51 -12.80 5.83 11.44
C HIS A 51 -12.36 4.38 11.62
N GLY A 52 -11.74 4.04 12.78
CA GLY A 52 -11.22 2.69 13.02
C GLY A 52 -10.28 2.25 11.91
N ASP A 53 -10.45 1.01 11.46
CA ASP A 53 -9.61 0.43 10.39
C ASP A 53 -9.88 1.02 9.00
N TRP A 54 -10.95 1.82 8.84
CA TRP A 54 -11.28 2.55 7.61
C TRP A 54 -10.71 3.97 7.57
N ASN A 55 -9.76 4.27 8.44
CA ASN A 55 -9.03 5.52 8.40
C ASN A 55 -8.22 5.63 7.09
N GLY A 56 -8.20 6.82 6.48
CA GLY A 56 -7.47 7.07 5.22
C GLY A 56 -5.98 6.74 5.27
N MET A 57 -5.35 6.70 6.46
CA MET A 57 -3.96 6.25 6.60
C MET A 57 -3.81 4.74 6.38
N ASN A 58 -4.88 3.97 6.53
CA ASN A 58 -4.92 2.53 6.30
C ASN A 58 -5.43 2.16 4.90
N LEU A 59 -5.75 3.16 4.08
CA LEU A 59 -6.30 2.97 2.75
C LEU A 59 -5.30 3.48 1.72
N LEU A 60 -4.80 2.57 0.87
CA LEU A 60 -3.95 2.91 -0.27
C LEU A 60 -4.82 3.01 -1.51
N GLY A 61 -4.90 4.23 -2.07
CA GLY A 61 -5.75 4.52 -3.23
C GLY A 61 -5.25 3.85 -4.51
N LEU A 62 -6.21 3.40 -5.30
CA LEU A 62 -6.04 2.92 -6.68
C LEU A 62 -6.59 3.96 -7.66
N ASP A 63 -6.23 3.85 -8.93
CA ASP A 63 -6.83 4.67 -9.99
C ASP A 63 -8.27 4.24 -10.24
N ALA A 64 -9.21 4.89 -9.53
CA ALA A 64 -10.63 4.58 -9.62
C ALA A 64 -11.18 4.79 -11.03
N ALA A 65 -10.65 5.77 -11.79
CA ALA A 65 -11.11 6.04 -13.16
C ALA A 65 -10.71 4.91 -14.11
N GLU A 66 -9.46 4.43 -14.01
CA GLU A 66 -8.97 3.31 -14.81
C GLU A 66 -9.69 2.01 -14.46
N ILE A 67 -9.92 1.73 -13.16
CA ILE A 67 -10.67 0.57 -12.70
C ILE A 67 -12.09 0.56 -13.27
N LEU A 68 -12.82 1.68 -13.14
CA LEU A 68 -14.18 1.78 -13.66
C LEU A 68 -14.24 1.61 -15.19
N LYS A 69 -13.26 2.19 -15.90
CA LYS A 69 -13.15 2.06 -17.35
C LYS A 69 -12.95 0.60 -17.77
N ARG A 70 -12.04 -0.11 -17.11
CA ARG A 70 -11.78 -1.54 -17.38
C ARG A 70 -12.97 -2.40 -17.02
N ALA A 71 -13.58 -2.21 -15.86
CA ALA A 71 -14.75 -2.96 -15.41
C ALA A 71 -15.96 -2.73 -16.32
N ASN A 72 -16.11 -1.54 -16.93
CA ASN A 72 -17.18 -1.25 -17.88
C ASN A 72 -16.90 -1.84 -19.28
N ALA A 73 -15.66 -2.14 -19.60
CA ALA A 73 -15.27 -2.74 -20.88
C ALA A 73 -15.41 -4.27 -20.93
N GLY A 74 -15.51 -4.94 -19.78
CA GLY A 74 -15.63 -6.40 -19.70
C GLY A 74 -15.35 -6.96 -18.30
N PRO A 75 -15.16 -8.28 -18.18
CA PRO A 75 -14.80 -8.91 -16.92
C PRO A 75 -13.55 -8.26 -16.34
N PHE A 76 -13.57 -7.93 -15.04
CA PHE A 76 -12.50 -7.24 -14.34
C PHE A 76 -12.15 -7.96 -13.04
N ASP A 77 -10.86 -8.23 -12.85
CA ASP A 77 -10.29 -8.76 -11.62
C ASP A 77 -9.33 -7.73 -11.03
N ILE A 78 -9.57 -7.34 -9.79
CA ILE A 78 -8.77 -6.35 -9.07
C ILE A 78 -7.33 -6.84 -8.79
N LEU A 79 -7.16 -8.13 -8.54
CA LEU A 79 -5.84 -8.70 -8.25
C LEU A 79 -4.98 -8.79 -9.52
N GLU A 80 -5.59 -9.14 -10.65
CA GLU A 80 -4.90 -9.09 -11.95
C GLU A 80 -4.56 -7.66 -12.36
N HIS A 81 -5.43 -6.69 -12.00
CA HIS A 81 -5.11 -5.28 -12.18
C HIS A 81 -3.89 -4.87 -11.34
N LEU A 82 -3.83 -5.27 -10.05
CA LEU A 82 -2.69 -4.99 -9.18
C LEU A 82 -1.39 -5.60 -9.72
N LYS A 83 -1.40 -6.85 -10.19
CA LYS A 83 -0.23 -7.49 -10.80
C LYS A 83 0.26 -6.75 -12.05
N SER A 84 -0.62 -6.04 -12.75
CA SER A 84 -0.27 -5.26 -13.96
C SER A 84 0.30 -3.87 -13.66
N GLU A 85 0.28 -3.43 -12.39
CA GLU A 85 0.75 -2.10 -11.98
C GLU A 85 2.28 -1.96 -12.12
N SER A 86 2.73 -0.76 -12.40
CA SER A 86 4.16 -0.45 -12.47
C SER A 86 4.82 -0.54 -11.09
N VAL A 87 5.90 -1.30 -10.99
CA VAL A 87 6.68 -1.45 -9.77
C VAL A 87 7.55 -0.22 -9.55
N LEU A 88 7.37 0.45 -8.41
CA LEU A 88 8.26 1.55 -7.98
C LEU A 88 9.53 1.01 -7.34
N CYS A 89 9.39 0.08 -6.39
CA CYS A 89 10.55 -0.46 -5.72
C CYS A 89 10.36 -1.93 -5.35
N ARG A 90 11.47 -2.65 -5.37
CA ARG A 90 11.61 -4.02 -4.91
C ARG A 90 12.37 -4.03 -3.61
N LEU A 91 11.90 -4.79 -2.64
CA LEU A 91 12.52 -4.91 -1.33
C LEU A 91 12.50 -6.34 -0.82
N ILE A 92 13.43 -6.65 0.11
CA ILE A 92 13.35 -7.86 0.92
C ILE A 92 12.71 -7.51 2.26
N ILE A 93 11.73 -8.29 2.66
CA ILE A 93 11.11 -8.26 3.98
C ILE A 93 11.62 -9.48 4.76
N PHE A 94 12.35 -9.24 5.85
CA PHE A 94 12.95 -10.29 6.70
C PHE A 94 11.93 -10.78 7.73
N ARG A 95 10.87 -11.41 7.25
CA ARG A 95 9.80 -12.01 8.05
C ARG A 95 9.20 -13.20 7.32
N GLU A 96 8.73 -14.16 8.09
CA GLU A 96 8.04 -15.34 7.57
C GLU A 96 6.61 -14.99 7.09
N ASP A 97 5.95 -14.06 7.80
CA ASP A 97 4.57 -13.65 7.50
C ASP A 97 4.29 -12.18 7.82
N PHE A 98 3.25 -11.64 7.21
CA PHE A 98 2.62 -10.35 7.52
C PHE A 98 1.16 -10.33 7.03
N ASP A 99 0.36 -9.39 7.53
CA ASP A 99 -1.10 -9.35 7.30
C ASP A 99 -1.49 -9.34 5.82
N TRP A 100 -0.82 -8.53 5.01
CA TRP A 100 -1.09 -8.44 3.56
C TRP A 100 -0.91 -9.78 2.84
N LEU A 101 0.18 -10.49 3.13
CA LEU A 101 0.46 -11.80 2.56
C LEU A 101 -0.68 -12.80 2.83
N LYS A 102 -1.19 -12.80 4.06
CA LYS A 102 -2.29 -13.70 4.47
C LYS A 102 -3.61 -13.39 3.78
N ARG A 103 -3.87 -12.11 3.51
CA ARG A 103 -5.12 -11.66 2.88
C ARG A 103 -5.10 -11.77 1.36
N PHE A 104 -3.93 -11.68 0.76
CA PHE A 104 -3.76 -11.68 -0.70
C PHE A 104 -2.75 -12.74 -1.16
N PRO A 105 -2.97 -14.03 -0.84
CA PRO A 105 -2.06 -15.10 -1.28
C PRO A 105 -1.98 -15.22 -2.80
N GLN A 106 -2.96 -14.71 -3.55
CA GLN A 106 -2.97 -14.70 -5.01
C GLN A 106 -1.92 -13.77 -5.62
N LEU A 107 -1.34 -12.84 -4.82
CA LEU A 107 -0.22 -11.99 -5.23
C LEU A 107 1.14 -12.65 -4.98
N VAL A 108 1.13 -13.86 -4.43
CA VAL A 108 2.35 -14.68 -4.28
C VAL A 108 2.68 -15.31 -5.64
N ASP A 109 3.92 -15.15 -6.01
CA ASP A 109 4.52 -15.75 -7.20
C ASP A 109 5.61 -16.69 -6.72
N ASP A 110 5.25 -17.96 -6.57
CA ASP A 110 6.10 -19.02 -6.04
C ASP A 110 6.35 -20.06 -7.14
N ASP A 111 7.59 -20.12 -7.60
CA ASP A 111 8.00 -21.06 -8.65
C ASP A 111 8.08 -22.51 -8.14
N ASP A 112 8.13 -22.72 -6.81
CA ASP A 112 8.19 -24.05 -6.20
C ASP A 112 7.31 -24.10 -4.93
N PRO A 113 5.97 -24.11 -5.10
CA PRO A 113 5.04 -24.08 -3.97
C PRO A 113 5.04 -25.37 -3.14
N GLU A 114 5.56 -26.47 -3.67
CA GLU A 114 5.68 -27.77 -2.98
C GLU A 114 7.01 -27.91 -2.23
N SER A 115 7.86 -26.87 -2.22
CA SER A 115 9.14 -26.89 -1.54
C SER A 115 8.98 -27.04 -0.03
N GLU A 116 9.70 -28.00 0.57
CA GLU A 116 9.80 -28.17 2.03
C GLU A 116 10.75 -27.17 2.68
N GLU A 117 11.47 -26.36 1.90
CA GLU A 117 12.42 -25.37 2.41
C GLU A 117 11.68 -24.22 3.12
N MET A 118 12.17 -23.86 4.31
CA MET A 118 11.60 -22.76 5.09
C MET A 118 11.78 -21.41 4.37
N ILE A 119 10.69 -20.65 4.30
CA ILE A 119 10.74 -19.28 3.82
C ILE A 119 11.47 -18.40 4.85
N GLN A 120 12.58 -17.81 4.45
CA GLN A 120 13.44 -16.96 5.30
C GLN A 120 13.05 -15.48 5.21
N ALA A 121 12.53 -15.07 4.07
CA ALA A 121 12.17 -13.70 3.76
C ALA A 121 11.20 -13.66 2.56
N TRP A 122 10.73 -12.47 2.21
CA TRP A 122 9.94 -12.23 1.01
C TRP A 122 10.57 -11.13 0.17
N GLU A 123 10.75 -11.39 -1.11
CA GLU A 123 10.95 -10.31 -2.07
C GLU A 123 9.59 -9.73 -2.40
N VAL A 124 9.42 -8.41 -2.27
CA VAL A 124 8.15 -7.74 -2.44
C VAL A 124 8.30 -6.57 -3.39
N ASP A 125 7.46 -6.54 -4.41
CA ASP A 125 7.33 -5.43 -5.34
C ASP A 125 6.21 -4.49 -4.87
N LEU A 126 6.54 -3.21 -4.67
CA LEU A 126 5.58 -2.16 -4.34
C LEU A 126 5.32 -1.26 -5.54
N ASN A 127 4.05 -0.92 -5.79
CA ASN A 127 3.71 0.16 -6.71
C ASN A 127 4.06 1.55 -6.14
N PHE A 128 3.77 2.62 -6.89
CA PHE A 128 4.09 3.99 -6.48
C PHE A 128 3.33 4.48 -5.24
N ASN A 129 2.20 3.87 -4.89
CA ASN A 129 1.45 4.15 -3.66
C ASN A 129 1.88 3.29 -2.46
N GLY A 130 2.77 2.33 -2.66
CA GLY A 130 3.25 1.43 -1.61
C GLY A 130 2.39 0.18 -1.45
N ILE A 131 1.54 -0.14 -2.42
CA ILE A 131 0.76 -1.37 -2.45
C ILE A 131 1.66 -2.52 -2.88
N PRO A 132 1.76 -3.62 -2.10
CA PRO A 132 2.41 -4.83 -2.57
C PRO A 132 1.63 -5.45 -3.73
N VAL A 133 2.26 -5.57 -4.89
CA VAL A 133 1.64 -6.09 -6.12
C VAL A 133 2.15 -7.48 -6.52
N ARG A 134 3.30 -7.89 -5.94
CA ARG A 134 3.90 -9.21 -6.13
C ARG A 134 4.74 -9.56 -4.91
N MET A 135 4.72 -10.81 -4.50
CA MET A 135 5.50 -11.34 -3.39
C MET A 135 6.11 -12.68 -3.79
N VAL A 136 7.42 -12.81 -3.64
CA VAL A 136 8.17 -14.04 -3.98
C VAL A 136 8.83 -14.57 -2.71
N PRO A 137 8.66 -15.86 -2.38
CA PRO A 137 9.32 -16.43 -1.22
C PRO A 137 10.83 -16.54 -1.44
N VAL A 138 11.59 -16.21 -0.41
CA VAL A 138 13.05 -16.36 -0.39
C VAL A 138 13.40 -17.46 0.59
N ARG A 139 13.88 -18.60 0.10
CA ARG A 139 14.20 -19.80 0.88
C ARG A 139 15.68 -19.90 1.24
N ILE A 140 16.54 -19.18 0.52
CA ILE A 140 17.97 -19.09 0.84
C ILE A 140 18.22 -18.18 2.03
N GLU A 141 19.25 -18.46 2.82
CA GLU A 141 19.62 -17.62 3.95
C GLU A 141 19.97 -16.19 3.51
N VAL A 142 19.25 -15.20 4.06
CA VAL A 142 19.47 -13.78 3.80
C VAL A 142 19.72 -13.04 5.09
N ARG A 143 20.87 -12.35 5.19
CA ARG A 143 21.22 -11.58 6.38
C ARG A 143 20.43 -10.27 6.43
N SER A 144 19.65 -10.10 7.50
CA SER A 144 18.86 -8.88 7.74
C SER A 144 19.70 -7.69 8.22
N GLY A 145 20.82 -7.96 8.90
CA GLY A 145 21.59 -6.92 9.58
C GLY A 145 20.80 -6.19 10.68
N GLY A 146 19.78 -6.84 11.25
CA GLY A 146 18.88 -6.24 12.25
C GLY A 146 17.73 -5.39 11.66
N SER A 147 17.65 -5.26 10.35
CA SER A 147 16.56 -4.53 9.69
C SER A 147 15.34 -5.41 9.47
N LYS A 148 14.14 -4.81 9.50
CA LYS A 148 12.89 -5.50 9.15
C LYS A 148 12.75 -5.69 7.63
N TYR A 149 13.37 -4.82 6.85
CA TYR A 149 13.33 -4.82 5.38
C TYR A 149 14.56 -4.09 4.80
N ARG A 150 14.81 -4.31 3.51
CA ARG A 150 15.87 -3.63 2.76
C ARG A 150 15.43 -3.41 1.31
N ILE A 151 15.55 -2.17 0.81
CA ILE A 151 15.30 -1.85 -0.60
C ILE A 151 16.43 -2.45 -1.43
N GLN A 152 16.08 -3.18 -2.48
CA GLN A 152 17.01 -3.75 -3.45
C GLN A 152 17.12 -2.87 -4.69
N GLN A 153 15.97 -2.41 -5.20
CA GLN A 153 15.88 -1.69 -6.46
C GLN A 153 14.78 -0.64 -6.40
N VAL A 154 14.98 0.47 -7.11
CA VAL A 154 13.96 1.49 -7.36
C VAL A 154 13.94 1.81 -8.85
N ASP A 155 12.76 1.85 -9.44
CA ASP A 155 12.56 2.33 -10.80
C ASP A 155 12.46 3.85 -10.81
N GLU A 156 13.52 4.52 -11.27
CA GLU A 156 13.57 5.98 -11.33
C GLU A 156 12.59 6.57 -12.35
N LYS A 157 12.16 5.81 -13.37
CA LYS A 157 11.17 6.27 -14.35
C LYS A 157 9.78 6.31 -13.71
N VAL A 158 9.43 5.27 -12.96
CA VAL A 158 8.18 5.24 -12.17
C VAL A 158 8.19 6.34 -11.12
N LEU A 159 9.31 6.53 -10.41
CA LEU A 159 9.45 7.61 -9.41
C LEU A 159 9.24 8.99 -10.04
N LYS A 160 9.84 9.26 -11.19
CA LYS A 160 9.68 10.54 -11.92
C LYS A 160 8.26 10.76 -12.42
N LYS A 161 7.57 9.69 -12.82
CA LYS A 161 6.17 9.75 -13.26
C LYS A 161 5.22 10.06 -12.09
N HIS A 162 5.59 9.65 -10.87
CA HIS A 162 4.78 9.81 -9.66
C HIS A 162 5.52 10.59 -8.55
N PRO A 163 5.87 11.88 -8.77
CA PRO A 163 6.72 12.65 -7.85
C PRO A 163 6.08 12.86 -6.48
N CYS A 164 4.74 12.80 -6.40
CA CYS A 164 3.99 12.93 -5.15
C CYS A 164 3.91 11.65 -4.32
N SER A 165 4.44 10.51 -4.80
CA SER A 165 4.40 9.25 -4.04
C SER A 165 5.10 9.40 -2.69
N GLY A 166 6.28 10.04 -2.70
CA GLY A 166 7.02 10.37 -1.49
C GLY A 166 7.41 9.15 -0.65
N LEU A 167 7.51 7.96 -1.24
CA LEU A 167 7.84 6.73 -0.51
C LEU A 167 9.34 6.58 -0.29
N VAL A 168 10.13 6.81 -1.33
CA VAL A 168 11.57 6.57 -1.34
C VAL A 168 12.34 7.80 -1.81
N PHE A 169 13.59 7.92 -1.38
CA PHE A 169 14.51 8.92 -1.88
C PHE A 169 15.95 8.38 -1.89
N ARG A 170 16.82 9.04 -2.63
CA ARG A 170 18.22 8.65 -2.73
C ARG A 170 19.04 9.35 -1.64
N LYS A 171 19.73 8.58 -0.80
CA LYS A 171 20.67 9.07 0.20
C LYS A 171 22.07 8.57 -0.16
N GLY A 172 22.86 9.45 -0.76
CA GLY A 172 24.16 9.05 -1.37
C GLY A 172 23.94 8.05 -2.49
N GLN A 173 24.51 6.87 -2.37
CA GLN A 173 24.37 5.80 -3.37
C GLN A 173 23.24 4.81 -3.05
N GLN A 174 22.56 4.97 -1.92
CA GLN A 174 21.52 4.04 -1.48
C GLN A 174 20.12 4.64 -1.60
N TRP A 175 19.15 3.80 -1.89
CA TRP A 175 17.74 4.12 -1.78
C TRP A 175 17.25 3.84 -0.37
N VAL A 176 16.51 4.78 0.20
CA VAL A 176 15.91 4.66 1.52
C VAL A 176 14.47 5.15 1.53
N PHE A 177 13.66 4.63 2.44
CA PHE A 177 12.32 5.14 2.64
C PHE A 177 12.35 6.52 3.30
N THR A 178 11.47 7.41 2.84
CA THR A 178 11.16 8.67 3.52
C THR A 178 10.45 8.40 4.85
N GLY A 179 10.20 9.42 5.66
CA GLY A 179 9.38 9.27 6.86
C GLY A 179 7.94 8.76 6.56
N LYS A 180 7.36 9.15 5.39
CA LYS A 180 6.10 8.60 4.90
C LYS A 180 6.26 7.11 4.56
N GLY A 181 7.28 6.75 3.82
CA GLY A 181 7.55 5.36 3.44
C GLY A 181 7.84 4.47 4.64
N GLN A 182 8.59 4.96 5.64
CA GLN A 182 8.86 4.22 6.87
C GLN A 182 7.57 3.91 7.64
N ARG A 183 6.65 4.89 7.76
CA ARG A 183 5.35 4.69 8.39
C ARG A 183 4.49 3.69 7.61
N ALA A 184 4.48 3.76 6.28
CA ALA A 184 3.77 2.81 5.43
C ALA A 184 4.30 1.38 5.63
N MET A 185 5.62 1.20 5.68
CA MET A 185 6.24 -0.10 5.94
C MET A 185 6.00 -0.59 7.37
N ASP A 186 6.01 0.30 8.36
CA ASP A 186 5.72 -0.08 9.74
C ASP A 186 4.27 -0.53 9.91
N LEU A 187 3.33 0.11 9.23
CA LEU A 187 1.92 -0.31 9.19
C LEU A 187 1.77 -1.65 8.44
N LEU A 188 2.34 -1.77 7.24
CA LEU A 188 2.27 -3.01 6.44
C LEU A 188 2.77 -4.23 7.24
N LEU A 189 3.81 -4.04 8.04
CA LEU A 189 4.45 -5.09 8.82
C LEU A 189 3.99 -5.13 10.30
N TYR A 190 2.95 -4.40 10.67
CA TYR A 190 2.42 -4.43 12.03
C TYR A 190 1.72 -5.77 12.33
N ARG A 191 1.92 -6.27 13.59
CA ARG A 191 1.39 -7.57 14.07
C ARG A 191 0.45 -7.41 15.23
#